data_c27807a92fd84a18f4b7606baf921695
#
_entry.id   c27807a92fd84a18f4b7606baf921695
#
_cell.length_a   1.000
_cell.length_b   1.000
_cell.length_c   1.000
_cell.angle_alpha   90.00
_cell.angle_beta   90.00
_cell.angle_gamma   90.00
#
_symmetry.space_group_name_H-M   'P 1'
#
loop_
_entity.id
_entity.type
_entity.pdbx_description
1 polymer ?
#
loop_
_entity_poly.entity_id
_entity_poly.type
_entity_poly.pdbx_seq_one_letter_code
_entity_poly.pdbx_strand_id
1 'polypeptide(L)'
;MRSIYRQFGITDEVLDYAAPVLEKLTERFRQIDEVAEYNQLRVIKAMQDAHIGEANLKGTTGYGYDDIGRDGLERVYASYFHTEDSLVRPQITCGTHALALALMSNLRPGDVLLSAAGAPYDTLQEVIGIRPSRGSLAEYGIGYRQVDLKADSTFDFEGILEALKDSRIRLVTIQRSKGYQSRRTLSVAQIGEAIEFIKKARPDVICMVDNCYGEFVEKIEPSDVGADMIVGSLIKNPGGGLAPIGGYIAGTSECVENAAVRLTSPGLGKEVGATLEVLPSFYQGFFMGPTVTASALKGAVLAANLYEPLGFEVLPDSTESRHDIIQAITFGTPEGVIAFCQGIQAASPVDSFVAAEPSDMPGYDSQVIMAAGAFVSGSSIELSADGPIKPPYNVYFQGGLTWPHAKLGILKSLQNLLDRGLCRLN
;
A
#
# COMPACT_ATOMS: atom_id res chain seq x y z
N MET A 1 14.38 -16.75 25.42
CA MET A 1 13.35 -16.10 24.60
C MET A 1 12.01 -15.95 25.30
N ARG A 2 11.43 -16.99 25.95
CA ARG A 2 10.13 -16.88 26.66
C ARG A 2 10.10 -15.79 27.74
N SER A 3 11.18 -15.63 28.51
CA SER A 3 11.26 -14.64 29.60
C SER A 3 11.05 -13.18 29.13
N ILE A 4 11.47 -12.82 27.92
CA ILE A 4 11.25 -11.48 27.39
C ILE A 4 9.78 -11.30 26.95
N TYR A 5 9.15 -12.28 26.33
CA TYR A 5 7.73 -12.18 25.96
C TYR A 5 6.80 -12.04 27.17
N ARG A 6 7.14 -12.72 28.30
CA ARG A 6 6.40 -12.54 29.56
C ARG A 6 6.43 -11.11 30.10
N GLN A 7 7.50 -10.32 29.82
CA GLN A 7 7.56 -8.90 30.20
C GLN A 7 6.54 -8.06 29.43
N PHE A 8 6.10 -8.51 28.24
CA PHE A 8 5.00 -7.92 27.49
C PHE A 8 3.63 -8.49 27.86
N GLY A 9 3.56 -9.33 28.92
CA GLY A 9 2.32 -9.96 29.37
C GLY A 9 1.83 -11.09 28.46
N ILE A 10 2.71 -11.69 27.63
CA ILE A 10 2.36 -12.85 26.81
C ILE A 10 2.62 -14.12 27.64
N THR A 11 1.58 -14.94 27.80
CA THR A 11 1.61 -16.18 28.57
C THR A 11 2.32 -17.32 27.83
N ASP A 12 2.74 -18.33 28.59
CA ASP A 12 3.32 -19.54 27.98
C ASP A 12 2.28 -20.27 27.11
N GLU A 13 1.01 -20.22 27.45
CA GLU A 13 -0.09 -20.81 26.68
C GLU A 13 -0.11 -20.25 25.24
N VAL A 14 -0.03 -18.93 25.08
CA VAL A 14 0.06 -18.29 23.76
C VAL A 14 1.35 -18.64 23.03
N LEU A 15 2.47 -18.72 23.74
CA LEU A 15 3.75 -19.10 23.15
C LEU A 15 3.78 -20.56 22.71
N ASP A 16 3.17 -21.46 23.48
CA ASP A 16 3.05 -22.89 23.15
C ASP A 16 2.13 -23.12 21.95
N TYR A 17 1.03 -22.38 21.87
CA TYR A 17 0.14 -22.39 20.71
C TYR A 17 0.85 -21.88 19.44
N ALA A 18 1.63 -20.82 19.52
CA ALA A 18 2.30 -20.23 18.36
C ALA A 18 3.54 -21.02 17.89
N ALA A 19 4.18 -21.78 18.75
CA ALA A 19 5.45 -22.46 18.44
C ALA A 19 5.34 -23.41 17.24
N PRO A 20 4.41 -24.37 17.19
CA PRO A 20 4.27 -25.28 16.06
C PRO A 20 3.87 -24.55 14.76
N VAL A 21 3.10 -23.47 14.84
CA VAL A 21 2.75 -22.64 13.69
C VAL A 21 4.00 -21.98 13.10
N LEU A 22 4.85 -21.42 13.95
CA LEU A 22 6.10 -20.78 13.51
C LEU A 22 7.07 -21.79 12.87
N GLU A 23 7.15 -23.00 13.38
CA GLU A 23 7.95 -24.08 12.80
C GLU A 23 7.45 -24.45 11.40
N LYS A 24 6.14 -24.64 11.25
CA LYS A 24 5.49 -24.92 9.95
C LYS A 24 5.73 -23.82 8.92
N LEU A 25 5.85 -22.57 9.34
CA LEU A 25 6.02 -21.41 8.43
C LEU A 25 7.46 -21.18 7.97
N THR A 26 8.44 -21.95 8.43
CA THR A 26 9.86 -21.75 8.10
C THR A 26 10.11 -21.69 6.60
N GLU A 27 9.54 -22.62 5.82
CA GLU A 27 9.72 -22.64 4.36
C GLU A 27 9.03 -21.46 3.68
N ARG A 28 7.83 -21.10 4.13
CA ARG A 28 7.10 -19.93 3.61
C ARG A 28 7.88 -18.63 3.84
N PHE A 29 8.48 -18.50 5.02
CA PHE A 29 9.31 -17.34 5.35
C PHE A 29 10.59 -17.29 4.52
N ARG A 30 11.22 -18.44 4.24
CA ARG A 30 12.37 -18.51 3.33
C ARG A 30 12.01 -18.00 1.92
N GLN A 31 10.84 -18.39 1.40
CA GLN A 31 10.36 -17.89 0.10
C GLN A 31 10.13 -16.37 0.10
N ILE A 32 9.60 -15.81 1.18
CA ILE A 32 9.44 -14.36 1.34
C ILE A 32 10.83 -13.67 1.34
N ASP A 33 11.80 -14.24 2.06
CA ASP A 33 13.18 -13.71 2.10
C ASP A 33 13.86 -13.75 0.73
N GLU A 34 13.63 -14.78 -0.07
CA GLU A 34 14.17 -14.87 -1.45
C GLU A 34 13.60 -13.79 -2.38
N VAL A 35 12.31 -13.45 -2.23
CA VAL A 35 11.71 -12.34 -2.97
C VAL A 35 12.30 -11.00 -2.51
N ALA A 36 12.47 -10.84 -1.20
CA ALA A 36 13.08 -9.64 -0.64
C ALA A 36 14.54 -9.46 -1.10
N GLU A 37 15.34 -10.54 -1.09
CA GLU A 37 16.71 -10.51 -1.59
C GLU A 37 16.76 -10.11 -3.08
N TYR A 38 15.89 -10.70 -3.91
CA TYR A 38 15.79 -10.35 -5.32
C TYR A 38 15.51 -8.86 -5.52
N ASN A 39 14.50 -8.32 -4.83
CA ASN A 39 14.13 -6.91 -4.92
C ASN A 39 15.20 -6.00 -4.32
N GLN A 40 15.88 -6.43 -3.24
CA GLN A 40 17.00 -5.69 -2.65
C GLN A 40 18.14 -5.52 -3.64
N LEU A 41 18.50 -6.58 -4.37
CA LEU A 41 19.55 -6.52 -5.40
C LEU A 41 19.14 -5.62 -6.58
N ARG A 42 17.85 -5.61 -6.97
CA ARG A 42 17.34 -4.65 -7.97
C ARG A 42 17.45 -3.20 -7.51
N VAL A 43 17.11 -2.91 -6.25
CA VAL A 43 17.24 -1.56 -5.68
C VAL A 43 18.71 -1.13 -5.67
N ILE A 44 19.63 -2.00 -5.23
CA ILE A 44 21.08 -1.71 -5.26
C ILE A 44 21.54 -1.43 -6.69
N LYS A 45 21.13 -2.27 -7.64
CA LYS A 45 21.49 -2.09 -9.05
C LYS A 45 21.00 -0.76 -9.60
N ALA A 46 19.72 -0.41 -9.33
CA ALA A 46 19.15 0.87 -9.76
C ALA A 46 19.92 2.08 -9.19
N MET A 47 20.32 2.02 -7.91
CA MET A 47 21.14 3.07 -7.30
C MET A 47 22.53 3.18 -7.93
N GLN A 48 23.17 2.03 -8.25
CA GLN A 48 24.46 2.01 -8.91
C GLN A 48 24.40 2.55 -10.34
N ASP A 49 23.35 2.16 -11.09
CA ASP A 49 23.17 2.61 -12.48
C ASP A 49 22.83 4.11 -12.55
N ALA A 50 22.13 4.63 -11.57
CA ALA A 50 21.87 6.06 -11.41
C ALA A 50 23.11 6.84 -10.89
N HIS A 51 24.23 6.17 -10.60
CA HIS A 51 25.48 6.76 -10.09
C HIS A 51 25.25 7.62 -8.82
N ILE A 52 24.48 7.08 -7.87
CA ILE A 52 24.20 7.79 -6.63
C ILE A 52 25.46 7.91 -5.78
N GLY A 53 25.85 9.16 -5.51
CA GLY A 53 26.99 9.49 -4.65
C GLY A 53 26.55 10.31 -3.44
N GLU A 54 27.49 10.61 -2.53
CA GLU A 54 27.19 11.38 -1.31
C GLU A 54 26.53 12.75 -1.59
N ALA A 55 26.88 13.38 -2.71
CA ALA A 55 26.30 14.65 -3.11
C ALA A 55 24.77 14.58 -3.38
N ASN A 56 24.27 13.40 -3.83
CA ASN A 56 22.85 13.19 -4.05
C ASN A 56 22.03 13.12 -2.75
N LEU A 57 22.67 12.98 -1.61
CA LEU A 57 21.98 12.93 -0.30
C LEU A 57 21.71 14.32 0.29
N LYS A 58 22.23 15.37 -0.36
CA LYS A 58 22.03 16.75 0.08
C LYS A 58 20.80 17.34 -0.61
N GLY A 59 19.92 17.92 0.19
CA GLY A 59 18.73 18.59 -0.31
C GLY A 59 19.01 20.03 -0.78
N THR A 60 18.02 20.59 -1.43
CA THR A 60 17.98 21.98 -1.89
C THR A 60 16.90 22.78 -1.16
N THR A 61 16.91 24.10 -1.30
CA THR A 61 15.91 25.01 -0.75
C THR A 61 15.34 25.93 -1.84
N GLY A 62 14.26 26.65 -1.53
CA GLY A 62 13.64 27.59 -2.47
C GLY A 62 13.07 26.88 -3.71
N TYR A 63 13.46 27.29 -4.88
CA TYR A 63 13.01 26.68 -6.14
C TYR A 63 13.55 25.26 -6.34
N GLY A 64 14.72 24.94 -5.80
CA GLY A 64 15.33 23.63 -5.98
C GLY A 64 15.75 23.35 -7.43
N TYR A 65 16.23 24.35 -8.15
CA TYR A 65 16.84 24.14 -9.47
C TYR A 65 18.07 23.26 -9.34
N ASP A 66 18.33 22.41 -10.35
CA ASP A 66 19.49 21.53 -10.43
C ASP A 66 19.66 20.65 -9.16
N ASP A 67 18.56 20.21 -8.56
CA ASP A 67 18.59 19.29 -7.42
C ASP A 67 19.02 17.89 -7.87
N ILE A 68 20.35 17.66 -7.87
CA ILE A 68 20.93 16.39 -8.32
C ILE A 68 20.44 15.19 -7.49
N GLY A 69 20.07 15.41 -6.23
CA GLY A 69 19.55 14.38 -5.34
C GLY A 69 18.13 13.96 -5.73
N ARG A 70 17.26 14.91 -5.98
CA ARG A 70 15.93 14.70 -6.52
C ARG A 70 15.96 13.94 -7.84
N ASP A 71 16.72 14.47 -8.79
CA ASP A 71 16.82 13.90 -10.13
C ASP A 71 17.47 12.51 -10.12
N GLY A 72 18.43 12.29 -9.20
CA GLY A 72 19.01 10.97 -8.94
C GLY A 72 17.98 9.97 -8.40
N LEU A 73 17.17 10.39 -7.42
CA LEU A 73 16.15 9.54 -6.83
C LEU A 73 15.08 9.15 -7.87
N GLU A 74 14.65 10.08 -8.70
CA GLU A 74 13.71 9.82 -9.80
C GLU A 74 14.29 8.82 -10.80
N ARG A 75 15.58 8.93 -11.17
CA ARG A 75 16.23 7.90 -12.00
C ARG A 75 16.28 6.53 -11.32
N VAL A 76 16.50 6.46 -10.01
CA VAL A 76 16.50 5.20 -9.26
C VAL A 76 15.13 4.53 -9.32
N TYR A 77 14.05 5.29 -9.11
CA TYR A 77 12.68 4.76 -9.19
C TYR A 77 12.34 4.32 -10.61
N ALA A 78 12.62 5.14 -11.63
CA ALA A 78 12.39 4.77 -13.02
C ALA A 78 13.14 3.48 -13.40
N SER A 79 14.43 3.36 -13.00
CA SER A 79 15.23 2.16 -13.23
C SER A 79 14.67 0.93 -12.50
N TYR A 80 14.30 1.05 -11.23
CA TYR A 80 13.75 -0.08 -10.46
C TYR A 80 12.43 -0.56 -11.04
N PHE A 81 11.51 0.36 -11.36
CA PHE A 81 10.19 0.04 -11.89
C PHE A 81 10.17 -0.20 -13.41
N HIS A 82 11.33 -0.14 -14.08
CA HIS A 82 11.47 -0.28 -15.54
C HIS A 82 10.53 0.64 -16.32
N THR A 83 10.41 1.89 -15.90
CA THR A 83 9.62 2.93 -16.54
C THR A 83 10.50 3.93 -17.26
N GLU A 84 9.91 4.69 -18.19
CA GLU A 84 10.64 5.74 -18.93
C GLU A 84 11.06 6.88 -18.01
N ASP A 85 10.21 7.23 -17.02
CA ASP A 85 10.46 8.33 -16.10
C ASP A 85 9.74 8.10 -14.76
N SER A 86 10.05 8.92 -13.76
CA SER A 86 9.34 8.96 -12.49
C SER A 86 9.33 10.34 -11.86
N LEU A 87 8.35 10.59 -10.99
CA LEU A 87 8.20 11.77 -10.14
C LEU A 87 8.15 11.30 -8.69
N VAL A 88 9.17 11.62 -7.89
CA VAL A 88 9.30 11.21 -6.49
C VAL A 88 9.53 12.42 -5.62
N ARG A 89 8.48 12.88 -4.91
CA ARG A 89 8.50 14.22 -4.32
C ARG A 89 7.94 14.29 -2.90
N PRO A 90 8.58 15.05 -2.01
CA PRO A 90 8.00 15.40 -0.72
C PRO A 90 6.77 16.32 -0.83
N GLN A 91 6.62 17.07 -1.93
CA GLN A 91 5.46 17.91 -2.21
C GLN A 91 4.19 17.10 -2.51
N ILE A 92 4.32 15.82 -2.82
CA ILE A 92 3.19 14.88 -2.89
C ILE A 92 2.89 14.43 -1.46
N THR A 93 1.89 15.01 -0.83
CA THR A 93 1.68 14.93 0.63
C THR A 93 1.28 13.55 1.15
N CYS A 94 0.68 12.72 0.31
CA CYS A 94 0.22 11.36 0.68
C CYS A 94 -0.14 10.53 -0.56
N GLY A 95 -0.48 9.26 -0.36
CA GLY A 95 -0.91 8.37 -1.45
C GLY A 95 -2.15 8.86 -2.19
N THR A 96 -3.16 9.37 -1.48
CA THR A 96 -4.36 9.96 -2.10
C THR A 96 -3.99 11.15 -2.98
N HIS A 97 -3.05 12.01 -2.54
CA HIS A 97 -2.57 13.12 -3.37
C HIS A 97 -1.80 12.63 -4.60
N ALA A 98 -0.99 11.59 -4.49
CA ALA A 98 -0.31 10.99 -5.64
C ALA A 98 -1.30 10.49 -6.69
N LEU A 99 -2.35 9.76 -6.26
CA LEU A 99 -3.41 9.26 -7.14
C LEU A 99 -4.23 10.41 -7.75
N ALA A 100 -4.63 11.40 -6.93
CA ALA A 100 -5.34 12.58 -7.42
C ALA A 100 -4.52 13.34 -8.48
N LEU A 101 -3.23 13.53 -8.22
CA LEU A 101 -2.31 14.17 -9.13
C LEU A 101 -2.20 13.41 -10.45
N ALA A 102 -1.99 12.10 -10.41
CA ALA A 102 -1.90 11.24 -11.58
C ALA A 102 -3.17 11.30 -12.45
N LEU A 103 -4.35 11.24 -11.82
CA LEU A 103 -5.64 11.33 -12.52
C LEU A 103 -5.88 12.74 -13.10
N MET A 104 -5.74 13.78 -12.29
CA MET A 104 -6.01 15.17 -12.69
C MET A 104 -5.05 15.68 -13.76
N SER A 105 -3.85 15.11 -13.86
CA SER A 105 -2.85 15.49 -14.85
C SER A 105 -3.04 14.80 -16.20
N ASN A 106 -3.62 13.60 -16.22
CA ASN A 106 -3.75 12.79 -17.43
C ASN A 106 -5.19 12.67 -17.97
N LEU A 107 -6.13 13.38 -17.35
CA LEU A 107 -7.51 13.54 -17.83
C LEU A 107 -7.83 14.98 -18.14
N ARG A 108 -8.75 15.19 -19.11
CA ARG A 108 -9.21 16.50 -19.54
C ARG A 108 -10.74 16.59 -19.44
N PRO A 109 -11.33 17.79 -19.36
CA PRO A 109 -12.79 17.94 -19.39
C PRO A 109 -13.41 17.22 -20.59
N GLY A 110 -14.41 16.39 -20.34
CA GLY A 110 -15.06 15.53 -21.33
C GLY A 110 -14.53 14.09 -21.38
N ASP A 111 -13.34 13.82 -20.83
CA ASP A 111 -12.83 12.47 -20.69
C ASP A 111 -13.62 11.66 -19.64
N VAL A 112 -13.48 10.35 -19.71
CA VAL A 112 -14.06 9.41 -18.74
C VAL A 112 -12.97 8.55 -18.14
N LEU A 113 -12.95 8.46 -16.80
CA LEU A 113 -12.17 7.52 -16.02
C LEU A 113 -12.94 6.20 -15.91
N LEU A 114 -12.30 5.08 -16.22
CA LEU A 114 -12.84 3.73 -15.97
C LEU A 114 -12.09 3.10 -14.79
N SER A 115 -12.80 2.70 -13.73
CA SER A 115 -12.27 1.76 -12.74
C SER A 115 -12.57 0.33 -13.16
N ALA A 116 -11.54 -0.48 -13.38
CA ALA A 116 -11.68 -1.86 -13.85
C ALA A 116 -11.63 -2.92 -12.73
N ALA A 117 -11.43 -2.49 -11.48
CA ALA A 117 -11.30 -3.35 -10.31
C ALA A 117 -12.34 -3.03 -9.21
N GLY A 118 -13.50 -2.55 -9.60
CA GLY A 118 -14.57 -2.16 -8.70
C GLY A 118 -14.41 -0.74 -8.15
N ALA A 119 -15.10 -0.46 -7.04
CA ALA A 119 -15.06 0.86 -6.41
C ALA A 119 -13.63 1.20 -5.94
N PRO A 120 -13.16 2.43 -6.18
CA PRO A 120 -11.88 2.88 -5.69
C PRO A 120 -11.91 3.04 -4.16
N TYR A 121 -10.71 3.13 -3.57
CA TYR A 121 -10.54 3.36 -2.14
C TYR A 121 -11.32 4.61 -1.66
N ASP A 122 -11.82 4.59 -0.43
CA ASP A 122 -12.76 5.58 0.09
C ASP A 122 -12.35 7.03 -0.13
N THR A 123 -11.09 7.38 0.15
CA THR A 123 -10.61 8.76 -0.05
C THR A 123 -10.54 9.17 -1.53
N LEU A 124 -10.39 8.22 -2.44
CA LEU A 124 -10.35 8.47 -3.88
C LEU A 124 -11.76 8.70 -4.46
N GLN A 125 -12.81 8.21 -3.80
CA GLN A 125 -14.19 8.45 -4.22
C GLN A 125 -14.54 9.93 -4.21
N GLU A 126 -14.03 10.70 -3.26
CA GLU A 126 -14.19 12.16 -3.22
C GLU A 126 -13.35 12.86 -4.28
N VAL A 127 -12.12 12.40 -4.53
CA VAL A 127 -11.27 12.92 -5.61
C VAL A 127 -11.95 12.76 -6.96
N ILE A 128 -12.57 11.62 -7.20
CA ILE A 128 -13.30 11.34 -8.45
C ILE A 128 -14.62 12.12 -8.50
N GLY A 129 -15.29 12.30 -7.37
CA GLY A 129 -16.61 12.91 -7.27
C GLY A 129 -17.75 11.89 -7.28
N ILE A 130 -17.48 10.60 -6.99
CA ILE A 130 -18.49 9.58 -6.69
C ILE A 130 -19.27 10.03 -5.46
N ARG A 131 -18.56 10.46 -4.43
CA ARG A 131 -19.10 11.29 -3.34
C ARG A 131 -18.84 12.76 -3.70
N PRO A 132 -19.87 13.62 -3.73
CA PRO A 132 -19.72 15.03 -4.09
C PRO A 132 -18.67 15.72 -3.20
N SER A 133 -17.64 16.28 -3.83
CA SER A 133 -16.59 17.00 -3.14
C SER A 133 -16.07 18.14 -4.02
N ARG A 134 -15.77 19.28 -3.38
CA ARG A 134 -15.20 20.43 -4.07
C ARG A 134 -13.82 20.11 -4.65
N GLY A 135 -13.59 20.49 -5.90
CA GLY A 135 -12.34 20.23 -6.60
C GLY A 135 -12.22 18.81 -7.15
N SER A 136 -13.30 18.02 -7.13
CA SER A 136 -13.32 16.66 -7.67
C SER A 136 -13.20 16.64 -9.21
N LEU A 137 -12.82 15.49 -9.78
CA LEU A 137 -12.79 15.30 -11.24
C LEU A 137 -14.16 15.60 -11.87
N ALA A 138 -15.25 15.25 -11.20
CA ALA A 138 -16.61 15.52 -11.68
C ALA A 138 -16.89 17.00 -11.81
N GLU A 139 -16.43 17.85 -10.89
CA GLU A 139 -16.57 19.32 -11.01
C GLU A 139 -15.81 19.89 -12.21
N TYR A 140 -14.73 19.23 -12.64
CA TYR A 140 -13.98 19.60 -13.84
C TYR A 140 -14.51 18.94 -15.13
N GLY A 141 -15.68 18.30 -15.07
CA GLY A 141 -16.33 17.72 -16.24
C GLY A 141 -15.72 16.40 -16.70
N ILE A 142 -15.03 15.69 -15.83
CA ILE A 142 -14.50 14.35 -16.09
C ILE A 142 -15.52 13.33 -15.60
N GLY A 143 -15.93 12.41 -16.49
CA GLY A 143 -16.87 11.34 -16.17
C GLY A 143 -16.22 10.16 -15.47
N TYR A 144 -17.04 9.33 -14.83
CA TYR A 144 -16.61 8.10 -14.17
C TYR A 144 -17.46 6.91 -14.61
N ARG A 145 -16.82 5.77 -14.81
CA ARG A 145 -17.43 4.45 -14.98
C ARG A 145 -16.71 3.42 -14.12
N GLN A 146 -17.43 2.37 -13.76
CA GLN A 146 -16.91 1.27 -12.95
C GLN A 146 -17.33 -0.06 -13.55
N VAL A 147 -16.41 -1.01 -13.53
CA VAL A 147 -16.66 -2.42 -13.73
C VAL A 147 -16.16 -3.16 -12.49
N ASP A 148 -17.06 -3.88 -11.84
CA ASP A 148 -16.72 -4.65 -10.65
C ASP A 148 -15.98 -5.93 -11.01
N LEU A 149 -15.16 -6.41 -10.09
CA LEU A 149 -14.60 -7.75 -10.20
C LEU A 149 -15.72 -8.77 -10.02
N LYS A 150 -15.55 -9.95 -10.62
CA LYS A 150 -16.43 -11.10 -10.38
C LYS A 150 -16.34 -11.56 -8.92
N ALA A 151 -17.28 -12.39 -8.49
CA ALA A 151 -17.37 -12.89 -7.12
C ALA A 151 -16.09 -13.64 -6.65
N ASP A 152 -15.34 -14.22 -7.57
CA ASP A 152 -14.05 -14.87 -7.31
C ASP A 152 -12.85 -13.91 -7.32
N SER A 153 -13.10 -12.61 -7.41
CA SER A 153 -12.11 -11.52 -7.54
C SER A 153 -11.32 -11.52 -8.85
N THR A 154 -11.82 -12.16 -9.91
CA THR A 154 -11.27 -12.05 -11.27
C THR A 154 -11.88 -10.88 -12.02
N PHE A 155 -11.18 -10.38 -13.06
CA PHE A 155 -11.69 -9.29 -13.89
C PHE A 155 -12.93 -9.71 -14.70
N ASP A 156 -13.90 -8.81 -14.81
CA ASP A 156 -15.00 -8.93 -15.74
C ASP A 156 -14.61 -8.36 -17.11
N PHE A 157 -13.96 -9.17 -17.92
CA PHE A 157 -13.49 -8.78 -19.25
C PHE A 157 -14.63 -8.38 -20.21
N GLU A 158 -15.82 -8.96 -20.07
CA GLU A 158 -16.98 -8.60 -20.89
C GLU A 158 -17.48 -7.20 -20.52
N GLY A 159 -17.60 -6.92 -19.22
CA GLY A 159 -17.96 -5.60 -18.71
C GLY A 159 -16.94 -4.53 -19.08
N ILE A 160 -15.64 -4.85 -19.00
CA ILE A 160 -14.57 -3.94 -19.43
C ILE A 160 -14.68 -3.64 -20.93
N LEU A 161 -14.86 -4.65 -21.76
CA LEU A 161 -14.99 -4.48 -23.21
C LEU A 161 -16.21 -3.61 -23.58
N GLU A 162 -17.34 -3.84 -22.90
CA GLU A 162 -18.55 -3.02 -23.10
C GLU A 162 -18.32 -1.56 -22.69
N ALA A 163 -17.65 -1.33 -21.55
CA ALA A 163 -17.32 0.02 -21.11
C ALA A 163 -16.39 0.74 -22.10
N LEU A 164 -15.39 0.04 -22.65
CA LEU A 164 -14.41 0.59 -23.59
C LEU A 164 -15.00 1.02 -24.95
N LYS A 165 -16.25 0.70 -25.24
CA LYS A 165 -16.98 1.25 -26.41
C LYS A 165 -17.21 2.76 -26.30
N ASP A 166 -17.18 3.31 -25.09
CA ASP A 166 -17.20 4.75 -24.88
C ASP A 166 -15.85 5.35 -25.25
N SER A 167 -15.80 6.04 -26.39
CA SER A 167 -14.58 6.67 -26.92
C SER A 167 -14.00 7.75 -26.03
N ARG A 168 -14.76 8.24 -25.04
CA ARG A 168 -14.31 9.25 -24.07
C ARG A 168 -13.45 8.64 -22.95
N ILE A 169 -13.42 7.31 -22.80
CA ILE A 169 -12.52 6.66 -21.84
C ILE A 169 -11.09 6.88 -22.31
N ARG A 170 -10.31 7.56 -21.49
CA ARG A 170 -8.90 7.90 -21.74
C ARG A 170 -7.97 7.28 -20.74
N LEU A 171 -8.47 6.93 -19.54
CA LEU A 171 -7.68 6.30 -18.50
C LEU A 171 -8.48 5.18 -17.83
N VAL A 172 -7.85 4.03 -17.68
CA VAL A 172 -8.33 2.91 -16.87
C VAL A 172 -7.48 2.81 -15.62
N THR A 173 -8.12 2.83 -14.45
CA THR A 173 -7.43 2.62 -13.17
C THR A 173 -7.70 1.21 -12.64
N ILE A 174 -6.65 0.58 -12.11
CA ILE A 174 -6.69 -0.71 -11.44
C ILE A 174 -6.11 -0.54 -10.04
N GLN A 175 -6.93 -0.73 -9.02
CA GLN A 175 -6.47 -0.75 -7.63
C GLN A 175 -6.00 -2.16 -7.29
N ARG A 176 -4.68 -2.34 -7.03
CA ARG A 176 -4.07 -3.63 -6.73
C ARG A 176 -4.54 -4.17 -5.39
N SER A 177 -4.32 -3.44 -4.31
CA SER A 177 -4.70 -3.83 -2.97
C SER A 177 -6.21 -3.71 -2.74
N LYS A 178 -6.75 -4.58 -1.89
CA LYS A 178 -8.18 -4.61 -1.56
C LYS A 178 -8.68 -3.41 -0.75
N GLY A 179 -7.80 -2.70 -0.05
CA GLY A 179 -8.27 -1.70 0.93
C GLY A 179 -9.19 -2.35 1.98
N TYR A 180 -10.35 -1.76 2.24
CA TYR A 180 -11.38 -2.31 3.15
C TYR A 180 -12.42 -3.19 2.43
N GLN A 181 -12.17 -3.59 1.18
CA GLN A 181 -13.09 -4.44 0.44
C GLN A 181 -12.90 -5.92 0.79
N SER A 182 -13.99 -6.69 0.73
CA SER A 182 -13.97 -8.15 0.92
C SER A 182 -13.64 -8.88 -0.38
N ARG A 183 -12.53 -8.53 -1.03
CA ARG A 183 -12.02 -9.16 -2.25
C ARG A 183 -10.57 -9.58 -2.09
N ARG A 184 -10.10 -10.47 -2.95
CA ARG A 184 -8.67 -10.78 -3.03
C ARG A 184 -7.89 -9.61 -3.61
N THR A 185 -6.65 -9.46 -3.18
CA THR A 185 -5.68 -8.55 -3.78
C THR A 185 -5.23 -9.12 -5.12
N LEU A 186 -5.10 -8.25 -6.13
CA LEU A 186 -4.73 -8.64 -7.48
C LEU A 186 -3.23 -8.93 -7.57
N SER A 187 -2.85 -10.06 -8.16
CA SER A 187 -1.46 -10.36 -8.50
C SER A 187 -1.01 -9.50 -9.70
N VAL A 188 0.30 -9.32 -9.84
CA VAL A 188 0.86 -8.64 -11.02
C VAL A 188 0.50 -9.39 -12.30
N ALA A 189 0.43 -10.72 -12.27
CA ALA A 189 0.00 -11.52 -13.42
C ALA A 189 -1.44 -11.21 -13.85
N GLN A 190 -2.39 -11.17 -12.91
CA GLN A 190 -3.79 -10.81 -13.20
C GLN A 190 -3.90 -9.38 -13.75
N ILE A 191 -3.13 -8.44 -13.18
CA ILE A 191 -3.07 -7.05 -13.68
C ILE A 191 -2.55 -7.05 -15.13
N GLY A 192 -1.50 -7.82 -15.43
CA GLY A 192 -0.96 -7.95 -16.78
C GLY A 192 -1.97 -8.48 -17.80
N GLU A 193 -2.72 -9.53 -17.43
CA GLU A 193 -3.81 -10.06 -18.28
C GLU A 193 -4.87 -8.99 -18.58
N ALA A 194 -5.25 -8.20 -17.57
CA ALA A 194 -6.22 -7.13 -17.75
C ALA A 194 -5.67 -5.99 -18.64
N ILE A 195 -4.42 -5.59 -18.45
CA ILE A 195 -3.78 -4.54 -19.25
C ILE A 195 -3.64 -5.00 -20.71
N GLU A 196 -3.16 -6.22 -20.95
CA GLU A 196 -3.05 -6.79 -22.30
C GLU A 196 -4.41 -6.78 -23.01
N PHE A 197 -5.47 -7.22 -22.31
CA PHE A 197 -6.83 -7.21 -22.84
C PHE A 197 -7.31 -5.79 -23.19
N ILE A 198 -7.10 -4.82 -22.28
CA ILE A 198 -7.49 -3.42 -22.49
C ILE A 198 -6.71 -2.83 -23.67
N LYS A 199 -5.39 -2.99 -23.71
CA LYS A 199 -4.54 -2.45 -24.78
C LYS A 199 -4.83 -3.07 -26.15
N LYS A 200 -5.23 -4.31 -26.19
CA LYS A 200 -5.68 -4.97 -27.44
C LYS A 200 -6.97 -4.35 -27.97
N ALA A 201 -7.89 -3.98 -27.10
CA ALA A 201 -9.15 -3.33 -27.48
C ALA A 201 -8.97 -1.82 -27.77
N ARG A 202 -8.19 -1.12 -26.94
CA ARG A 202 -7.96 0.33 -26.97
C ARG A 202 -6.50 0.65 -26.62
N PRO A 203 -5.58 0.61 -27.61
CA PRO A 203 -4.15 0.86 -27.36
C PRO A 203 -3.83 2.29 -26.92
N ASP A 204 -4.75 3.22 -27.16
CA ASP A 204 -4.64 4.65 -26.83
C ASP A 204 -5.01 4.98 -25.38
N VAL A 205 -5.61 4.06 -24.65
CA VAL A 205 -6.08 4.27 -23.28
C VAL A 205 -4.91 4.07 -22.30
N ILE A 206 -4.74 5.01 -21.36
CA ILE A 206 -3.74 4.92 -20.30
C ILE A 206 -4.19 3.88 -19.27
N CYS A 207 -3.35 2.90 -18.96
CA CYS A 207 -3.54 1.95 -17.86
C CYS A 207 -2.73 2.39 -16.65
N MET A 208 -3.41 2.87 -15.60
CA MET A 208 -2.81 3.29 -14.33
C MET A 208 -3.06 2.24 -13.25
N VAL A 209 -2.04 1.89 -12.49
CA VAL A 209 -2.17 1.00 -11.34
C VAL A 209 -1.89 1.76 -10.04
N ASP A 210 -2.86 1.75 -9.12
CA ASP A 210 -2.60 2.07 -7.72
C ASP A 210 -1.85 0.88 -7.10
N ASN A 211 -0.54 1.05 -6.92
CA ASN A 211 0.38 0.00 -6.47
C ASN A 211 0.59 0.00 -4.96
N CYS A 212 -0.10 0.88 -4.22
CA CYS A 212 0.00 0.95 -2.76
C CYS A 212 -0.12 -0.44 -2.11
N TYR A 213 0.80 -0.74 -1.19
CA TYR A 213 0.95 -2.03 -0.48
C TYR A 213 1.45 -3.22 -1.31
N GLY A 214 1.58 -3.07 -2.63
CA GLY A 214 2.03 -4.13 -3.51
C GLY A 214 3.52 -4.09 -3.83
N GLU A 215 4.18 -2.95 -3.63
CA GLU A 215 5.58 -2.76 -3.97
C GLU A 215 6.47 -3.76 -3.20
N PHE A 216 7.43 -4.37 -3.89
CA PHE A 216 8.36 -5.38 -3.37
C PHE A 216 7.75 -6.71 -2.92
N VAL A 217 6.43 -6.91 -3.06
CA VAL A 217 5.75 -8.15 -2.66
C VAL A 217 5.99 -9.30 -3.64
N GLU A 218 6.10 -8.98 -4.92
CA GLU A 218 6.42 -9.91 -6.00
C GLU A 218 7.78 -9.54 -6.64
N LYS A 219 8.35 -10.43 -7.46
CA LYS A 219 9.61 -10.17 -8.18
C LYS A 219 9.46 -9.20 -9.36
N ILE A 220 8.22 -8.98 -9.79
CA ILE A 220 7.85 -8.08 -10.87
C ILE A 220 6.82 -7.06 -10.36
N GLU A 221 6.77 -5.92 -11.01
CA GLU A 221 5.85 -4.84 -10.70
C GLU A 221 4.83 -4.63 -11.84
N PRO A 222 3.71 -3.95 -11.62
CA PRO A 222 2.72 -3.74 -12.67
C PRO A 222 3.25 -3.04 -13.93
N SER A 223 4.31 -2.24 -13.81
CA SER A 223 5.03 -1.65 -14.95
C SER A 223 5.73 -2.69 -15.83
N ASP A 224 6.19 -3.80 -15.25
CA ASP A 224 6.81 -4.90 -16.01
C ASP A 224 5.81 -5.64 -16.91
N VAL A 225 4.51 -5.47 -16.66
CA VAL A 225 3.42 -6.13 -17.40
C VAL A 225 2.54 -5.15 -18.18
N GLY A 226 3.06 -3.96 -18.46
CA GLY A 226 2.49 -3.01 -19.42
C GLY A 226 1.64 -1.89 -18.81
N ALA A 227 1.66 -1.66 -17.50
CA ALA A 227 1.07 -0.45 -16.94
C ALA A 227 1.79 0.79 -17.47
N ASP A 228 1.04 1.74 -18.02
CA ASP A 228 1.59 3.02 -18.48
C ASP A 228 2.02 3.92 -17.31
N MET A 229 1.40 3.70 -16.15
CA MET A 229 1.67 4.47 -14.96
C MET A 229 1.38 3.65 -13.70
N ILE A 230 2.28 3.69 -12.74
CA ILE A 230 2.11 3.17 -11.39
C ILE A 230 2.23 4.30 -10.37
N VAL A 231 1.43 4.24 -9.33
CA VAL A 231 1.31 5.31 -8.34
C VAL A 231 1.33 4.75 -6.93
N GLY A 232 2.01 5.42 -6.02
CA GLY A 232 2.04 4.98 -4.62
C GLY A 232 2.52 6.05 -3.64
N SER A 233 2.62 5.64 -2.39
CA SER A 233 2.98 6.50 -1.25
C SER A 233 4.35 6.12 -0.69
N LEU A 234 5.16 7.13 -0.33
CA LEU A 234 6.45 6.89 0.32
C LEU A 234 6.32 6.54 1.80
N ILE A 235 5.20 6.84 2.45
CA ILE A 235 4.97 6.39 3.83
C ILE A 235 4.42 4.95 3.92
N LYS A 236 4.51 4.20 2.81
CA LYS A 236 4.20 2.77 2.69
C LYS A 236 5.47 1.98 2.34
N ASN A 237 5.33 0.88 1.61
CA ASN A 237 6.42 -0.04 1.30
C ASN A 237 7.70 0.67 0.77
N PRO A 238 7.60 1.60 -0.22
CA PRO A 238 8.79 2.19 -0.82
C PRO A 238 9.62 3.06 0.12
N GLY A 239 9.01 3.62 1.16
CA GLY A 239 9.74 4.43 2.12
C GLY A 239 10.34 3.65 3.29
N GLY A 240 10.10 2.33 3.38
CA GLY A 240 10.74 1.45 4.37
C GLY A 240 10.62 1.92 5.82
N GLY A 241 9.58 2.70 6.16
CA GLY A 241 9.38 3.31 7.46
C GLY A 241 10.30 4.50 7.79
N LEU A 242 11.10 4.97 6.83
CA LEU A 242 12.02 6.09 7.00
C LEU A 242 11.56 7.37 6.29
N ALA A 243 10.82 7.26 5.20
CA ALA A 243 10.32 8.42 4.48
C ALA A 243 9.24 9.14 5.31
N PRO A 244 9.47 10.42 5.69
CA PRO A 244 8.54 11.14 6.57
C PRO A 244 7.29 11.65 5.86
N ILE A 245 7.28 11.65 4.53
CA ILE A 245 6.24 12.21 3.65
C ILE A 245 6.48 11.70 2.23
N GLY A 246 5.60 12.01 1.32
CA GLY A 246 5.88 11.88 -0.10
C GLY A 246 5.05 10.82 -0.81
N GLY A 247 5.13 10.89 -2.13
CA GLY A 247 4.54 9.93 -3.06
C GLY A 247 5.37 9.78 -4.32
N TYR A 248 5.04 8.79 -5.11
CA TYR A 248 5.68 8.57 -6.40
C TYR A 248 4.64 8.32 -7.50
N ILE A 249 5.01 8.73 -8.71
CA ILE A 249 4.35 8.39 -9.96
C ILE A 249 5.47 7.95 -10.90
N ALA A 250 5.41 6.73 -11.41
CA ALA A 250 6.38 6.20 -12.36
C ALA A 250 5.65 5.63 -13.58
N GLY A 251 6.16 5.88 -14.78
CA GLY A 251 5.45 5.47 -15.99
C GLY A 251 6.09 6.00 -17.28
N THR A 252 5.25 6.21 -18.30
CA THR A 252 5.68 6.85 -19.54
C THR A 252 6.10 8.29 -19.28
N SER A 253 7.05 8.79 -20.06
CA SER A 253 7.55 10.17 -19.93
C SER A 253 6.41 11.19 -20.03
N GLU A 254 5.43 10.96 -20.91
CA GLU A 254 4.27 11.84 -21.06
C GLU A 254 3.40 11.88 -19.78
N CYS A 255 3.08 10.74 -19.19
CA CYS A 255 2.27 10.68 -17.97
C CYS A 255 2.96 11.36 -16.79
N VAL A 256 4.28 11.16 -16.68
CA VAL A 256 5.08 11.72 -15.58
C VAL A 256 5.26 13.23 -15.75
N GLU A 257 5.52 13.73 -16.97
CA GLU A 257 5.62 15.16 -17.25
C GLU A 257 4.30 15.88 -16.98
N ASN A 258 3.18 15.32 -17.43
CA ASN A 258 1.85 15.83 -17.10
C ASN A 258 1.66 15.98 -15.59
N ALA A 259 2.09 14.97 -14.80
CA ALA A 259 2.01 15.02 -13.35
C ALA A 259 2.93 16.10 -12.74
N ALA A 260 4.14 16.25 -13.25
CA ALA A 260 5.08 17.26 -12.79
C ALA A 260 4.57 18.69 -13.06
N VAL A 261 4.03 18.94 -14.26
CA VAL A 261 3.40 20.23 -14.63
C VAL A 261 2.21 20.54 -13.72
N ARG A 262 1.43 19.51 -13.35
CA ARG A 262 0.28 19.70 -12.45
C ARG A 262 0.69 19.90 -11.00
N LEU A 263 1.74 19.22 -10.54
CA LEU A 263 2.28 19.37 -9.19
C LEU A 263 2.85 20.76 -8.94
N THR A 264 3.52 21.32 -9.91
CA THR A 264 4.18 22.63 -9.85
C THR A 264 3.35 23.69 -10.60
N SER A 265 3.70 23.94 -11.84
CA SER A 265 2.89 24.78 -12.75
C SER A 265 3.34 24.57 -14.20
N PRO A 266 2.49 24.94 -15.19
CA PRO A 266 2.91 25.02 -16.59
C PRO A 266 4.17 25.89 -16.75
N GLY A 267 5.16 25.35 -17.45
CA GLY A 267 6.44 25.99 -17.69
C GLY A 267 7.52 25.75 -16.63
N LEU A 268 7.18 25.14 -15.47
CA LEU A 268 8.15 24.74 -14.44
C LEU A 268 8.37 23.22 -14.41
N GLY A 269 7.29 22.44 -14.46
CA GLY A 269 7.36 20.96 -14.54
C GLY A 269 8.29 20.34 -13.49
N LYS A 270 9.21 19.51 -13.94
CA LYS A 270 10.18 18.79 -13.07
C LYS A 270 11.33 19.65 -12.55
N GLU A 271 11.56 20.84 -13.14
CA GLU A 271 12.73 21.67 -12.85
C GLU A 271 12.75 22.27 -11.45
N VAL A 272 11.59 22.33 -10.78
CA VAL A 272 11.44 22.91 -9.44
C VAL A 272 10.90 21.91 -8.44
N GLY A 273 11.05 22.26 -7.17
CA GLY A 273 10.60 21.45 -6.03
C GLY A 273 11.78 21.06 -5.14
N ALA A 274 12.08 21.92 -4.18
CA ALA A 274 13.15 21.70 -3.23
C ALA A 274 12.90 20.44 -2.39
N THR A 275 13.94 19.64 -2.17
CA THR A 275 13.84 18.40 -1.40
C THR A 275 14.15 18.59 0.08
N LEU A 276 14.62 19.75 0.48
CA LEU A 276 14.99 20.06 1.86
C LEU A 276 15.97 18.99 2.39
N GLU A 277 15.76 18.50 3.59
CA GLU A 277 16.65 17.51 4.23
C GLU A 277 16.11 16.06 4.17
N VAL A 278 15.12 15.76 3.28
CA VAL A 278 14.45 14.44 3.29
C VAL A 278 15.14 13.37 2.44
N LEU A 279 16.06 13.75 1.55
CA LEU A 279 16.71 12.82 0.62
C LEU A 279 17.38 11.62 1.29
N PRO A 280 18.14 11.76 2.40
CA PRO A 280 18.73 10.60 3.08
C PRO A 280 17.66 9.57 3.47
N SER A 281 16.52 10.04 4.01
CA SER A 281 15.40 9.17 4.41
C SER A 281 14.72 8.53 3.21
N PHE A 282 14.61 9.21 2.08
CA PHE A 282 14.00 8.67 0.87
C PHE A 282 14.89 7.58 0.24
N TYR A 283 16.17 7.85 0.07
CA TYR A 283 17.12 6.86 -0.47
C TYR A 283 17.27 5.65 0.44
N GLN A 284 17.50 5.89 1.73
CA GLN A 284 17.65 4.80 2.70
C GLN A 284 16.34 4.04 2.89
N GLY A 285 15.20 4.73 2.86
CA GLY A 285 13.88 4.10 2.93
C GLY A 285 13.62 3.17 1.75
N PHE A 286 13.92 3.61 0.54
CA PHE A 286 13.79 2.77 -0.65
C PHE A 286 14.74 1.58 -0.62
N PHE A 287 15.99 1.78 -0.15
CA PHE A 287 16.93 0.71 0.09
C PHE A 287 16.41 -0.31 1.10
N MET A 288 15.81 0.10 2.18
CA MET A 288 15.27 -0.78 3.22
C MET A 288 13.93 -1.43 2.83
N GLY A 289 13.22 -0.85 1.88
CA GLY A 289 11.85 -1.23 1.51
C GLY A 289 11.63 -2.73 1.32
N PRO A 290 12.45 -3.46 0.54
CA PRO A 290 12.27 -4.90 0.34
C PRO A 290 12.31 -5.71 1.64
N THR A 291 13.28 -5.45 2.52
CA THR A 291 13.43 -6.15 3.81
C THR A 291 12.29 -5.82 4.78
N VAL A 292 11.86 -4.56 4.82
CA VAL A 292 10.73 -4.13 5.67
C VAL A 292 9.43 -4.75 5.16
N THR A 293 9.22 -4.78 3.84
CA THR A 293 8.05 -5.43 3.23
C THR A 293 8.01 -6.93 3.56
N ALA A 294 9.15 -7.62 3.52
CA ALA A 294 9.24 -9.02 3.93
C ALA A 294 8.86 -9.23 5.40
N SER A 295 9.26 -8.32 6.29
CA SER A 295 8.88 -8.36 7.71
C SER A 295 7.37 -8.22 7.88
N ALA A 296 6.74 -7.29 7.16
CA ALA A 296 5.29 -7.09 7.14
C ALA A 296 4.55 -8.32 6.60
N LEU A 297 5.03 -8.89 5.49
CA LEU A 297 4.45 -10.12 4.91
C LEU A 297 4.51 -11.31 5.86
N LYS A 298 5.64 -11.51 6.56
CA LYS A 298 5.75 -12.58 7.58
C LYS A 298 4.75 -12.36 8.70
N GLY A 299 4.53 -11.10 9.09
CA GLY A 299 3.49 -10.73 10.05
C GLY A 299 2.09 -11.13 9.56
N ALA A 300 1.73 -10.74 8.34
CA ALA A 300 0.43 -11.06 7.73
C ALA A 300 0.21 -12.59 7.63
N VAL A 301 1.23 -13.33 7.18
CA VAL A 301 1.18 -14.79 7.10
C VAL A 301 1.02 -15.43 8.48
N LEU A 302 1.75 -14.97 9.50
CA LEU A 302 1.61 -15.46 10.87
C LEU A 302 0.21 -15.21 11.42
N ALA A 303 -0.34 -14.00 11.19
CA ALA A 303 -1.69 -13.66 11.65
C ALA A 303 -2.73 -14.63 11.08
N ALA A 304 -2.74 -14.87 9.76
CA ALA A 304 -3.65 -15.84 9.15
C ALA A 304 -3.52 -17.22 9.80
N ASN A 305 -2.30 -17.72 9.96
CA ASN A 305 -2.05 -19.08 10.49
C ASN A 305 -2.35 -19.24 11.98
N LEU A 306 -2.41 -18.16 12.76
CA LEU A 306 -2.81 -18.21 14.17
C LEU A 306 -4.32 -18.06 14.35
N TYR A 307 -4.98 -17.20 13.54
CA TYR A 307 -6.37 -16.86 13.74
C TYR A 307 -7.35 -17.80 13.01
N GLU A 308 -7.00 -18.31 11.83
CA GLU A 308 -7.85 -19.23 11.08
C GLU A 308 -8.17 -20.53 11.85
N PRO A 309 -7.19 -21.23 12.51
CA PRO A 309 -7.48 -22.42 13.28
C PRO A 309 -8.36 -22.16 14.52
N LEU A 310 -8.48 -20.92 14.97
CA LEU A 310 -9.37 -20.51 16.05
C LEU A 310 -10.82 -20.26 15.59
N GLY A 311 -11.10 -20.45 14.28
CA GLY A 311 -12.42 -20.32 13.69
C GLY A 311 -12.75 -18.91 13.16
N PHE A 312 -11.78 -18.01 13.11
CA PHE A 312 -11.96 -16.71 12.48
C PHE A 312 -11.78 -16.81 10.95
N GLU A 313 -12.66 -16.16 10.20
CA GLU A 313 -12.45 -16.00 8.76
C GLU A 313 -11.29 -15.04 8.51
N VAL A 314 -10.37 -15.41 7.63
CA VAL A 314 -9.19 -14.61 7.28
C VAL A 314 -9.08 -14.48 5.75
N LEU A 315 -8.62 -13.30 5.29
CA LEU A 315 -8.46 -13.04 3.86
C LEU A 315 -7.19 -12.21 3.59
N PRO A 316 -6.20 -12.74 2.86
CA PRO A 316 -6.09 -14.09 2.29
C PRO A 316 -6.09 -15.19 3.37
N ASP A 317 -6.44 -16.43 3.01
CA ASP A 317 -6.34 -17.56 3.92
C ASP A 317 -4.87 -17.90 4.23
N SER A 318 -4.66 -18.84 5.17
CA SER A 318 -3.33 -19.21 5.64
C SER A 318 -2.43 -19.82 4.56
N THR A 319 -3.01 -20.34 3.48
CA THR A 319 -2.30 -21.02 2.37
C THR A 319 -2.13 -20.16 1.13
N GLU A 320 -2.95 -19.11 0.95
CA GLU A 320 -2.94 -18.26 -0.23
C GLU A 320 -1.64 -17.46 -0.40
N SER A 321 -1.27 -17.21 -1.65
CA SER A 321 -0.21 -16.28 -2.04
C SER A 321 -0.56 -14.86 -1.63
N ARG A 322 0.46 -14.07 -1.34
CA ARG A 322 0.32 -12.66 -0.94
C ARG A 322 0.68 -11.76 -2.11
N HIS A 323 -0.16 -10.74 -2.34
CA HIS A 323 0.05 -9.74 -3.38
C HIS A 323 0.03 -8.32 -2.82
N ASP A 324 -0.22 -8.20 -1.50
CA ASP A 324 -0.03 -7.02 -0.66
C ASP A 324 0.36 -7.45 0.77
N ILE A 325 0.55 -6.48 1.66
CA ILE A 325 0.93 -6.73 3.07
C ILE A 325 -0.27 -6.78 4.02
N ILE A 326 -1.51 -6.73 3.52
CA ILE A 326 -2.71 -6.62 4.35
C ILE A 326 -3.27 -8.01 4.67
N GLN A 327 -3.56 -8.25 5.94
CA GLN A 327 -4.32 -9.39 6.43
C GLN A 327 -5.65 -8.91 7.02
N ALA A 328 -6.76 -9.27 6.39
CA ALA A 328 -8.08 -9.10 7.00
C ALA A 328 -8.40 -10.29 7.91
N ILE A 329 -9.04 -9.99 9.04
CA ILE A 329 -9.55 -10.98 10.01
C ILE A 329 -10.97 -10.55 10.39
N THR A 330 -11.94 -11.44 10.24
CA THR A 330 -13.34 -11.20 10.59
C THR A 330 -13.62 -11.69 11.99
N PHE A 331 -13.91 -10.78 12.92
CA PHE A 331 -14.20 -11.12 14.31
C PHE A 331 -15.69 -11.33 14.57
N GLY A 332 -16.58 -10.83 13.70
CA GLY A 332 -18.03 -10.96 13.86
C GLY A 332 -18.63 -10.08 14.96
N THR A 333 -17.81 -9.42 15.78
CA THR A 333 -18.22 -8.55 16.89
C THR A 333 -17.33 -7.32 17.00
N PRO A 334 -17.86 -6.17 17.48
CA PRO A 334 -17.03 -4.98 17.70
C PRO A 334 -15.98 -5.19 18.79
N GLU A 335 -16.29 -5.99 19.82
CA GLU A 335 -15.35 -6.31 20.92
C GLU A 335 -14.09 -7.00 20.40
N GLY A 336 -14.22 -7.91 19.43
CA GLY A 336 -13.09 -8.59 18.79
C GLY A 336 -12.18 -7.61 18.05
N VAL A 337 -12.77 -6.71 17.26
CA VAL A 337 -12.06 -5.65 16.54
C VAL A 337 -11.29 -4.74 17.51
N ILE A 338 -11.97 -4.28 18.56
CA ILE A 338 -11.38 -3.41 19.60
C ILE A 338 -10.24 -4.13 20.32
N ALA A 339 -10.45 -5.39 20.73
CA ALA A 339 -9.45 -6.17 21.45
C ALA A 339 -8.19 -6.40 20.60
N PHE A 340 -8.36 -6.73 19.31
CA PHE A 340 -7.24 -6.91 18.40
C PHE A 340 -6.44 -5.60 18.26
N CYS A 341 -7.08 -4.50 17.91
CA CYS A 341 -6.43 -3.20 17.72
C CYS A 341 -5.72 -2.72 18.98
N GLN A 342 -6.32 -2.88 20.15
CA GLN A 342 -5.68 -2.52 21.42
C GLN A 342 -4.47 -3.40 21.73
N GLY A 343 -4.48 -4.68 21.33
CA GLY A 343 -3.32 -5.56 21.44
C GLY A 343 -2.16 -5.12 20.55
N ILE A 344 -2.45 -4.70 19.31
CA ILE A 344 -1.46 -4.12 18.39
C ILE A 344 -0.89 -2.81 18.95
N GLN A 345 -1.75 -1.90 19.42
CA GLN A 345 -1.32 -0.63 20.02
C GLN A 345 -0.40 -0.85 21.22
N ALA A 346 -0.73 -1.79 22.10
CA ALA A 346 0.07 -2.12 23.28
C ALA A 346 1.45 -2.74 22.95
N ALA A 347 1.64 -3.23 21.73
CA ALA A 347 2.91 -3.75 21.23
C ALA A 347 3.75 -2.70 20.49
N SER A 348 3.21 -1.52 20.24
CA SER A 348 3.88 -0.46 19.49
C SER A 348 5.00 0.21 20.32
N PRO A 349 6.07 0.70 19.70
CA PRO A 349 7.13 1.43 20.41
C PRO A 349 6.73 2.84 20.81
N VAL A 350 5.76 3.43 20.12
CA VAL A 350 5.23 4.78 20.34
C VAL A 350 3.78 4.65 20.81
N ASP A 351 3.37 5.46 21.78
CA ASP A 351 2.00 5.51 22.31
C ASP A 351 1.43 4.15 22.79
N SER A 352 2.28 3.21 23.19
CA SER A 352 1.83 1.89 23.71
C SER A 352 0.97 1.97 24.98
N PHE A 353 1.06 3.08 25.70
CA PHE A 353 0.28 3.36 26.90
C PHE A 353 -1.13 3.91 26.61
N VAL A 354 -1.42 4.26 25.35
CA VAL A 354 -2.72 4.76 24.90
C VAL A 354 -3.61 3.59 24.51
N ALA A 355 -4.83 3.54 25.03
CA ALA A 355 -5.83 2.60 24.56
C ALA A 355 -6.49 3.14 23.30
N ALA A 356 -6.36 2.42 22.18
CA ALA A 356 -7.08 2.77 20.95
C ALA A 356 -8.60 2.62 21.19
N GLU A 357 -9.38 3.59 20.73
CA GLU A 357 -10.84 3.60 20.83
C GLU A 357 -11.48 3.94 19.48
N PRO A 358 -12.69 3.41 19.18
CA PRO A 358 -13.43 3.79 17.99
C PRO A 358 -13.74 5.29 17.99
N SER A 359 -13.49 5.95 16.86
CA SER A 359 -13.78 7.37 16.68
C SER A 359 -14.32 7.67 15.28
N ASP A 360 -15.02 8.79 15.15
CA ASP A 360 -15.48 9.29 13.86
C ASP A 360 -14.26 9.80 13.07
N MET A 361 -14.14 9.35 11.83
CA MET A 361 -13.03 9.71 10.95
C MET A 361 -13.55 10.35 9.67
N PRO A 362 -12.94 11.44 9.20
CA PRO A 362 -13.31 12.05 7.92
C PRO A 362 -13.24 11.06 6.76
N GLY A 363 -14.30 10.99 5.96
CA GLY A 363 -14.35 10.11 4.79
C GLY A 363 -14.85 8.69 5.06
N TYR A 364 -15.24 8.34 6.29
CA TYR A 364 -15.79 7.03 6.65
C TYR A 364 -17.23 7.10 7.11
N ASP A 365 -18.03 6.07 6.75
CA ASP A 365 -19.46 5.99 7.08
C ASP A 365 -19.75 5.42 8.48
N SER A 366 -18.74 4.93 9.18
CA SER A 366 -18.81 4.34 10.51
C SER A 366 -17.59 4.75 11.33
N GLN A 367 -17.71 4.64 12.64
CA GLN A 367 -16.53 4.77 13.49
C GLN A 367 -15.45 3.77 13.09
N VAL A 368 -14.20 4.19 13.17
CA VAL A 368 -13.03 3.36 12.90
C VAL A 368 -12.15 3.37 14.13
N ILE A 369 -11.66 2.20 14.53
CA ILE A 369 -10.57 2.08 15.49
C ILE A 369 -9.27 1.93 14.72
N MET A 370 -8.25 2.71 15.08
CA MET A 370 -6.90 2.65 14.49
C MET A 370 -5.87 2.39 15.58
N ALA A 371 -5.07 1.37 15.40
CA ALA A 371 -3.87 1.09 16.18
C ALA A 371 -2.65 1.42 15.31
N ALA A 372 -1.95 2.49 15.64
CA ALA A 372 -0.83 3.01 14.85
C ALA A 372 0.16 3.78 15.73
N GLY A 373 0.88 3.08 16.58
CA GLY A 373 2.01 3.63 17.34
C GLY A 373 3.25 3.69 16.46
N ALA A 374 3.21 4.56 15.43
CA ALA A 374 4.21 4.68 14.40
C ALA A 374 5.16 5.86 14.61
N PHE A 375 6.41 5.75 14.10
CA PHE A 375 7.37 6.87 14.07
C PHE A 375 6.99 7.94 13.05
N VAL A 376 6.37 7.50 11.94
CA VAL A 376 5.83 8.38 10.89
C VAL A 376 4.31 8.29 10.93
N SER A 377 3.65 9.40 11.22
CA SER A 377 2.19 9.45 11.34
C SER A 377 1.49 8.94 10.08
N GLY A 378 0.62 7.94 10.23
CA GLY A 378 -0.11 7.33 9.13
C GLY A 378 0.69 6.34 8.28
N SER A 379 1.92 6.02 8.67
CA SER A 379 2.76 5.00 8.00
C SER A 379 2.20 3.61 8.25
N SER A 380 1.64 3.01 7.21
CA SER A 380 1.04 1.67 7.27
C SER A 380 2.01 0.53 6.92
N ILE A 381 3.26 0.83 6.58
CA ILE A 381 4.36 -0.16 6.59
C ILE A 381 4.88 -0.40 8.01
N GLU A 382 4.65 0.51 8.93
CA GLU A 382 4.82 0.29 10.35
C GLU A 382 3.67 -0.55 10.90
N LEU A 383 3.88 -1.21 12.04
CA LEU A 383 2.88 -2.08 12.65
C LEU A 383 1.58 -1.32 12.93
N SER A 384 0.52 -1.70 12.28
CA SER A 384 -0.78 -1.05 12.42
C SER A 384 -1.95 -2.01 12.19
N ALA A 385 -3.11 -1.63 12.69
CA ALA A 385 -4.36 -2.32 12.45
C ALA A 385 -5.51 -1.33 12.44
N ASP A 386 -6.35 -1.41 11.43
CA ASP A 386 -7.54 -0.59 11.29
C ASP A 386 -8.78 -1.47 11.29
N GLY A 387 -9.86 -1.01 11.92
CA GLY A 387 -11.12 -1.75 11.93
C GLY A 387 -12.33 -0.81 11.93
N PRO A 388 -13.12 -0.77 10.83
CA PRO A 388 -14.42 -0.11 10.85
C PRO A 388 -15.38 -0.86 11.78
N ILE A 389 -16.07 -0.13 12.65
CA ILE A 389 -17.02 -0.70 13.62
C ILE A 389 -18.37 -0.88 12.93
N LYS A 390 -18.42 -1.81 11.99
CA LYS A 390 -19.63 -2.23 11.26
C LYS A 390 -19.53 -3.69 10.85
N PRO A 391 -20.66 -4.42 10.71
CA PRO A 391 -20.63 -5.79 10.20
C PRO A 391 -19.91 -5.88 8.84
N PRO A 392 -19.15 -6.97 8.61
CA PRO A 392 -18.98 -8.14 9.47
C PRO A 392 -17.91 -8.01 10.57
N TYR A 393 -17.45 -6.80 10.90
CA TYR A 393 -16.44 -6.49 11.93
C TYR A 393 -15.07 -7.06 11.59
N ASN A 394 -14.53 -6.53 10.50
CA ASN A 394 -13.19 -6.85 10.01
C ASN A 394 -12.13 -5.97 10.65
N VAL A 395 -10.97 -6.57 10.91
CA VAL A 395 -9.73 -5.85 11.13
C VAL A 395 -8.83 -6.02 9.91
N TYR A 396 -8.14 -4.97 9.54
CA TYR A 396 -7.11 -4.97 8.51
C TYR A 396 -5.77 -4.74 9.19
N PHE A 397 -5.06 -5.83 9.43
CA PHE A 397 -3.71 -5.84 10.01
C PHE A 397 -2.68 -5.64 8.90
N GLN A 398 -1.66 -4.83 9.17
CA GLN A 398 -0.61 -4.54 8.19
C GLN A 398 0.68 -4.06 8.85
N GLY A 399 1.78 -4.18 8.11
CA GLY A 399 3.05 -3.58 8.49
C GLY A 399 3.85 -4.34 9.54
N GLY A 400 4.90 -3.68 9.93
CA GLY A 400 5.91 -4.16 10.86
C GLY A 400 7.32 -3.99 10.30
N LEU A 401 8.03 -2.94 10.75
CA LEU A 401 9.38 -2.61 10.25
C LEU A 401 10.39 -3.73 10.47
N THR A 402 10.18 -4.54 11.50
CA THR A 402 11.01 -5.70 11.79
C THR A 402 10.14 -6.92 12.08
N TRP A 403 10.60 -8.09 11.67
CA TRP A 403 9.92 -9.35 11.97
C TRP A 403 9.65 -9.58 13.46
N PRO A 404 10.62 -9.34 14.40
CA PRO A 404 10.33 -9.46 15.83
C PRO A 404 9.20 -8.57 16.32
N HIS A 405 9.06 -7.34 15.79
CA HIS A 405 7.99 -6.41 16.15
C HIS A 405 6.63 -6.87 15.61
N ALA A 406 6.56 -7.25 14.32
CA ALA A 406 5.33 -7.81 13.73
C ALA A 406 4.84 -9.03 14.53
N LYS A 407 5.75 -9.97 14.85
CA LYS A 407 5.47 -11.14 15.68
C LYS A 407 4.96 -10.75 17.06
N LEU A 408 5.60 -9.80 17.74
CA LEU A 408 5.17 -9.33 19.06
C LEU A 408 3.75 -8.78 19.00
N GLY A 409 3.43 -7.95 18.02
CA GLY A 409 2.09 -7.36 17.85
C GLY A 409 1.00 -8.41 17.71
N ILE A 410 1.24 -9.43 16.87
CA ILE A 410 0.27 -10.50 16.64
C ILE A 410 0.09 -11.36 17.89
N LEU A 411 1.17 -11.72 18.59
CA LEU A 411 1.08 -12.48 19.84
C LEU A 411 0.37 -11.66 20.94
N LYS A 412 0.59 -10.34 20.98
CA LYS A 412 -0.06 -9.47 21.95
C LYS A 412 -1.54 -9.28 21.64
N SER A 413 -1.93 -9.18 20.36
CA SER A 413 -3.34 -9.12 19.97
C SER A 413 -4.07 -10.43 20.33
N LEU A 414 -3.43 -11.60 20.13
CA LEU A 414 -3.98 -12.89 20.51
C LEU A 414 -4.14 -13.00 22.02
N GLN A 415 -3.12 -12.59 22.81
CA GLN A 415 -3.20 -12.56 24.26
C GLN A 415 -4.37 -11.70 24.75
N ASN A 416 -4.55 -10.51 24.16
CA ASN A 416 -5.63 -9.61 24.54
C ASN A 416 -7.04 -10.17 24.26
N LEU A 417 -7.20 -10.90 23.16
CA LEU A 417 -8.44 -11.65 22.87
C LEU A 417 -8.68 -12.78 23.88
N LEU A 418 -7.64 -13.53 24.22
CA LEU A 418 -7.70 -14.62 25.21
C LEU A 418 -8.09 -14.09 26.60
N ASP A 419 -7.43 -13.02 27.07
CA ASP A 419 -7.68 -12.38 28.37
C ASP A 419 -9.13 -11.88 28.51
N ARG A 420 -9.76 -11.52 27.40
CA ARG A 420 -11.17 -11.08 27.35
C ARG A 420 -12.17 -12.20 27.09
N GLY A 421 -11.72 -13.43 26.97
CA GLY A 421 -12.59 -14.59 26.68
C GLY A 421 -13.21 -14.56 25.27
N LEU A 422 -12.62 -13.81 24.33
CA LEU A 422 -13.08 -13.67 22.94
C LEU A 422 -12.54 -14.76 22.02
N CYS A 423 -11.58 -15.54 22.46
CA CYS A 423 -11.11 -16.76 21.81
C CYS A 423 -10.68 -17.79 22.87
N ARG A 424 -10.44 -19.03 22.41
CA ARG A 424 -9.85 -20.12 23.23
C ARG A 424 -8.77 -20.78 22.39
N LEU A 425 -7.63 -21.08 23.01
CA LEU A 425 -6.57 -21.85 22.37
C LEU A 425 -6.92 -23.35 22.51
N ASN A 426 -6.91 -24.10 21.42
CA ASN A 426 -7.20 -25.54 21.37
C ASN A 426 -5.92 -26.34 21.34
#